data_bcf2b5429e7d5f405be8c83910abc741
#
_entry.id   bcf2b5429e7d5f405be8c83910abc741
#
_cell.length_a   1.000
_cell.length_b   1.000
_cell.length_c   1.000
_cell.angle_alpha   90.00
_cell.angle_beta   90.00
_cell.angle_gamma   90.00
#
_symmetry.space_group_name_H-M   'P 1'
#
loop_
_entity.id
_entity.type
_entity.pdbx_description
1 polymer ?
#
loop_
_entity_poly.entity_id
_entity_poly.type
_entity_poly.pdbx_seq_one_letter_code
_entity_poly.pdbx_strand_id
1 'polypeptide(L)'
;MRAKTMKASLLVAATAFAFGAQAQDSTSAGIEAYREALQDGNPADLFVDSGAEIWKKKAGPKNASLEKCDLGLGPGKVKGAYAQLPRYFKDTNKVQDLESRLLTCMEKLQGVDTAPIVKAGFRTPEKGELVALSAYISNESKGMKVKAHMNHPKEKQMYDLGRRLFYFEGGQYDFACAACHGQEGKRIRLQDLPYIPSAEGAAKGWTTWPAYRVSSGQMWSM
;
A
#
# COMPACT_ATOMS: atom_id res chain seq x y z
N MET A 1 9.53 31.25 -56.99
CA MET A 1 9.56 29.79 -56.72
C MET A 1 9.86 29.39 -55.25
N ARG A 2 9.95 30.33 -54.29
CA ARG A 2 10.29 29.99 -52.87
C ARG A 2 9.09 29.78 -51.91
N ALA A 3 7.86 30.10 -52.28
CA ALA A 3 6.72 30.04 -51.39
C ALA A 3 6.00 28.68 -51.35
N LYS A 4 6.22 27.78 -52.30
CA LYS A 4 5.56 26.46 -52.34
C LYS A 4 6.26 25.37 -51.50
N THR A 5 7.56 25.49 -51.29
CA THR A 5 8.35 24.52 -50.49
C THR A 5 8.16 24.67 -48.99
N MET A 6 7.86 25.88 -48.49
CA MET A 6 7.63 26.12 -47.04
C MET A 6 6.31 25.55 -46.55
N LYS A 7 5.26 25.49 -47.38
CA LYS A 7 3.95 24.94 -46.98
C LYS A 7 3.97 23.41 -46.88
N ALA A 8 4.78 22.71 -47.66
CA ALA A 8 4.90 21.26 -47.59
C ALA A 8 5.68 20.79 -46.35
N SER A 9 6.69 21.54 -45.92
CA SER A 9 7.47 21.21 -44.70
C SER A 9 6.67 21.40 -43.39
N LEU A 10 5.76 22.38 -43.34
CA LEU A 10 4.87 22.59 -42.20
C LEU A 10 3.82 21.50 -42.08
N LEU A 11 3.32 20.95 -43.18
CA LEU A 11 2.34 19.85 -43.17
C LEU A 11 2.95 18.52 -42.67
N VAL A 12 4.18 18.22 -43.03
CA VAL A 12 4.89 17.00 -42.60
C VAL A 12 5.23 17.08 -41.10
N ALA A 13 5.58 18.25 -40.59
CA ALA A 13 5.83 18.41 -39.14
C ALA A 13 4.55 18.24 -38.29
N ALA A 14 3.40 18.74 -38.78
CA ALA A 14 2.13 18.63 -38.08
C ALA A 14 1.60 17.17 -38.02
N THR A 15 1.82 16.37 -39.07
CA THR A 15 1.41 14.96 -39.09
C THR A 15 2.28 14.06 -38.20
N ALA A 16 3.57 14.34 -38.00
CA ALA A 16 4.45 13.59 -37.15
C ALA A 16 4.07 13.76 -35.64
N PHE A 17 3.55 14.93 -35.24
CA PHE A 17 3.07 15.15 -33.84
C PHE A 17 1.75 14.43 -33.56
N ALA A 18 0.87 14.25 -34.55
CA ALA A 18 -0.41 13.58 -34.36
C ALA A 18 -0.26 12.05 -34.13
N PHE A 19 0.73 11.40 -34.74
CA PHE A 19 1.00 9.96 -34.52
C PHE A 19 1.58 9.64 -33.17
N GLY A 20 2.31 10.54 -32.54
CA GLY A 20 2.87 10.34 -31.17
C GLY A 20 1.80 10.33 -30.09
N ALA A 21 0.74 11.14 -30.23
CA ALA A 21 -0.34 11.21 -29.24
C ALA A 21 -1.24 9.97 -29.24
N GLN A 22 -1.54 9.40 -30.38
CA GLN A 22 -2.39 8.20 -30.50
C GLN A 22 -1.74 6.93 -29.94
N ALA A 23 -0.42 6.78 -30.03
CA ALA A 23 0.29 5.64 -29.46
C ALA A 23 0.27 5.64 -27.92
N GLN A 24 0.23 6.81 -27.30
CA GLN A 24 0.20 6.97 -25.85
C GLN A 24 -1.18 6.62 -25.29
N ASP A 25 -2.25 7.03 -25.95
CA ASP A 25 -3.64 6.72 -25.55
C ASP A 25 -3.95 5.23 -25.65
N SER A 26 -3.47 4.54 -26.68
CA SER A 26 -3.68 3.10 -26.87
C SER A 26 -2.95 2.27 -25.82
N THR A 27 -1.77 2.69 -25.37
CA THR A 27 -1.00 2.02 -24.33
C THR A 27 -1.66 2.19 -22.95
N SER A 28 -2.17 3.39 -22.64
CA SER A 28 -2.90 3.68 -21.42
C SER A 28 -4.21 2.88 -21.34
N ALA A 29 -4.96 2.82 -22.42
CA ALA A 29 -6.18 2.03 -22.52
C ALA A 29 -5.90 0.52 -22.37
N GLY A 30 -4.81 0.02 -22.93
CA GLY A 30 -4.39 -1.39 -22.77
C GLY A 30 -4.01 -1.72 -21.32
N ILE A 31 -3.36 -0.80 -20.61
CA ILE A 31 -3.02 -0.95 -19.20
C ILE A 31 -4.27 -0.96 -18.33
N GLU A 32 -5.26 -0.09 -18.61
CA GLU A 32 -6.54 -0.07 -17.88
C GLU A 32 -7.33 -1.35 -18.13
N ALA A 33 -7.45 -1.82 -19.36
CA ALA A 33 -8.12 -3.08 -19.68
C ALA A 33 -7.45 -4.28 -19.00
N TYR A 34 -6.11 -4.29 -18.91
CA TYR A 34 -5.38 -5.33 -18.18
C TYR A 34 -5.63 -5.24 -16.66
N ARG A 35 -5.70 -4.05 -16.10
CA ARG A 35 -6.04 -3.85 -14.67
C ARG A 35 -7.46 -4.31 -14.37
N GLU A 36 -8.41 -4.03 -15.27
CA GLU A 36 -9.79 -4.50 -15.16
C GLU A 36 -9.87 -6.02 -15.20
N ALA A 37 -9.18 -6.65 -16.14
CA ALA A 37 -9.10 -8.11 -16.25
C ALA A 37 -8.45 -8.78 -15.02
N LEU A 38 -7.52 -8.10 -14.33
CA LEU A 38 -6.92 -8.58 -13.09
C LEU A 38 -7.82 -8.43 -11.87
N GLN A 39 -8.92 -7.67 -11.95
CA GLN A 39 -9.88 -7.58 -10.84
C GLN A 39 -10.76 -8.82 -10.73
N ASP A 40 -10.96 -9.51 -11.85
CA ASP A 40 -11.69 -10.77 -11.90
C ASP A 40 -10.69 -11.94 -11.77
N GLY A 41 -10.67 -12.60 -10.60
CA GLY A 41 -9.75 -13.70 -10.31
C GLY A 41 -8.34 -13.27 -9.88
N ASN A 42 -8.22 -12.17 -9.16
CA ASN A 42 -6.94 -11.72 -8.62
C ASN A 42 -6.36 -12.76 -7.63
N PRO A 43 -5.12 -13.24 -7.84
CA PRO A 43 -4.49 -14.20 -6.91
C PRO A 43 -4.40 -13.71 -5.46
N ALA A 44 -4.50 -12.39 -5.23
CA ALA A 44 -4.54 -11.81 -3.90
C ALA A 44 -5.82 -12.19 -3.12
N ASP A 45 -6.91 -12.52 -3.82
CA ASP A 45 -8.19 -12.88 -3.18
C ASP A 45 -8.06 -14.17 -2.36
N LEU A 46 -7.19 -15.11 -2.76
CA LEU A 46 -6.89 -16.31 -1.98
C LEU A 46 -6.31 -15.97 -0.59
N PHE A 47 -5.50 -14.92 -0.51
CA PHE A 47 -4.94 -14.46 0.76
C PHE A 47 -5.97 -13.68 1.60
N VAL A 48 -6.88 -12.96 0.94
CA VAL A 48 -8.01 -12.29 1.59
C VAL A 48 -8.92 -13.32 2.25
N ASP A 49 -9.31 -14.38 1.52
CA ASP A 49 -10.16 -15.46 2.01
C ASP A 49 -9.49 -16.19 3.17
N SER A 50 -8.21 -16.57 3.00
CA SER A 50 -7.42 -17.19 4.07
C SER A 50 -7.34 -16.28 5.32
N GLY A 51 -7.14 -14.98 5.13
CA GLY A 51 -7.12 -14.02 6.24
C GLY A 51 -8.46 -13.91 6.96
N ALA A 52 -9.57 -13.97 6.22
CA ALA A 52 -10.92 -13.98 6.80
C ALA A 52 -11.20 -15.24 7.64
N GLU A 53 -10.69 -16.39 7.19
CA GLU A 53 -10.75 -17.63 7.95
C GLU A 53 -9.91 -17.58 9.23
N ILE A 54 -8.64 -17.11 9.12
CA ILE A 54 -7.72 -16.97 10.25
C ILE A 54 -8.30 -16.00 11.29
N TRP A 55 -8.96 -14.92 10.88
CA TRP A 55 -9.59 -13.95 11.79
C TRP A 55 -10.61 -14.60 12.73
N LYS A 56 -11.40 -15.56 12.22
CA LYS A 56 -12.44 -16.28 12.96
C LYS A 56 -11.92 -17.52 13.67
N LYS A 57 -10.81 -18.07 13.22
CA LYS A 57 -10.23 -19.30 13.75
C LYS A 57 -9.73 -19.10 15.18
N LYS A 58 -10.13 -20.02 16.05
CA LYS A 58 -9.54 -20.09 17.41
C LYS A 58 -8.13 -20.65 17.34
N ALA A 59 -7.18 -19.94 17.94
CA ALA A 59 -5.77 -20.29 17.93
C ALA A 59 -5.08 -19.90 19.25
N GLY A 60 -3.81 -20.32 19.36
CA GLY A 60 -2.94 -20.02 20.47
C GLY A 60 -3.34 -20.71 21.78
N PRO A 61 -2.53 -20.54 22.85
CA PRO A 61 -2.76 -21.15 24.17
C PRO A 61 -4.11 -20.82 24.80
N LYS A 62 -4.69 -19.65 24.47
CA LYS A 62 -6.00 -19.22 25.00
C LYS A 62 -7.18 -19.73 24.16
N ASN A 63 -6.92 -20.47 23.07
CA ASN A 63 -7.95 -20.99 22.17
C ASN A 63 -9.02 -19.93 21.79
N ALA A 64 -8.58 -18.74 21.40
CA ALA A 64 -9.42 -17.61 21.11
C ALA A 64 -9.27 -17.14 19.65
N SER A 65 -10.35 -16.57 19.08
CA SER A 65 -10.30 -15.92 17.76
C SER A 65 -9.85 -14.46 17.86
N LEU A 66 -9.54 -13.84 16.72
CA LEU A 66 -9.22 -12.41 16.65
C LEU A 66 -10.46 -11.52 16.53
N GLU A 67 -11.67 -12.08 16.52
CA GLU A 67 -12.93 -11.33 16.35
C GLU A 67 -13.19 -10.27 17.43
N LYS A 68 -12.47 -10.31 18.56
CA LYS A 68 -12.52 -9.27 19.59
C LYS A 68 -11.37 -8.26 19.50
N CYS A 69 -10.51 -8.37 18.49
CA CYS A 69 -9.43 -7.42 18.28
C CYS A 69 -9.99 -6.03 17.97
N ASP A 70 -9.56 -5.03 18.71
CA ASP A 70 -9.88 -3.64 18.42
C ASP A 70 -8.80 -3.03 17.51
N LEU A 71 -9.17 -2.78 16.27
CA LEU A 71 -8.34 -2.12 15.26
C LEU A 71 -8.47 -0.58 15.31
N GLY A 72 -9.08 -0.05 16.36
CA GLY A 72 -9.25 1.38 16.57
C GLY A 72 -10.67 1.90 16.28
N LEU A 73 -11.57 1.02 15.83
CA LEU A 73 -12.99 1.32 15.63
C LEU A 73 -13.90 0.66 16.68
N GLY A 74 -13.29 0.00 17.64
CA GLY A 74 -13.94 -0.86 18.62
C GLY A 74 -13.77 -2.35 18.29
N PRO A 75 -13.97 -3.23 19.29
CA PRO A 75 -13.74 -4.67 19.14
C PRO A 75 -14.48 -5.28 17.95
N GLY A 76 -13.76 -6.03 17.12
CA GLY A 76 -14.31 -6.79 16.00
C GLY A 76 -14.71 -5.97 14.75
N LYS A 77 -14.58 -4.66 14.78
CA LYS A 77 -14.90 -3.82 13.63
C LYS A 77 -13.73 -3.77 12.66
N VAL A 78 -13.87 -4.47 11.55
CA VAL A 78 -12.82 -4.58 10.51
C VAL A 78 -13.02 -3.56 9.40
N LYS A 79 -14.26 -3.38 8.93
CA LYS A 79 -14.58 -2.50 7.79
C LYS A 79 -14.12 -1.07 8.03
N GLY A 80 -13.23 -0.59 7.17
CA GLY A 80 -12.69 0.77 7.23
C GLY A 80 -11.56 0.98 8.25
N ALA A 81 -11.18 -0.05 9.01
CA ALA A 81 -10.15 0.07 10.04
C ALA A 81 -8.79 0.41 9.44
N TYR A 82 -8.39 -0.28 8.37
CA TYR A 82 -7.12 -0.04 7.70
C TYR A 82 -6.95 1.39 7.21
N ALA A 83 -8.00 1.99 6.66
CA ALA A 83 -7.97 3.36 6.15
C ALA A 83 -7.71 4.42 7.25
N GLN A 84 -7.81 4.06 8.53
CA GLN A 84 -7.59 4.95 9.68
C GLN A 84 -6.31 4.64 10.46
N LEU A 85 -5.53 3.68 10.02
CA LEU A 85 -4.22 3.34 10.59
C LEU A 85 -3.09 4.08 9.82
N PRO A 86 -1.94 4.34 10.46
CA PRO A 86 -1.63 4.09 11.88
C PRO A 86 -2.34 5.06 12.82
N ARG A 87 -2.54 4.65 14.08
CA ARG A 87 -3.13 5.48 15.13
C ARG A 87 -2.61 5.14 16.52
N TYR A 88 -2.84 6.02 17.46
CA TYR A 88 -2.52 5.77 18.87
C TYR A 88 -3.52 4.81 19.52
N PHE A 89 -3.00 3.83 20.25
CA PHE A 89 -3.76 2.89 21.06
C PHE A 89 -3.42 3.06 22.53
N LYS A 90 -4.46 3.36 23.33
CA LYS A 90 -4.31 3.63 24.76
C LYS A 90 -3.84 2.39 25.54
N ASP A 91 -4.29 1.20 25.16
CA ASP A 91 -4.01 -0.08 25.82
C ASP A 91 -2.54 -0.52 25.70
N THR A 92 -1.81 -0.02 24.71
CA THR A 92 -0.37 -0.25 24.54
C THR A 92 0.47 1.00 24.76
N ASN A 93 -0.19 2.17 24.85
CA ASN A 93 0.46 3.49 24.89
C ASN A 93 1.41 3.75 23.70
N LYS A 94 1.09 3.17 22.52
CA LYS A 94 1.90 3.24 21.29
C LYS A 94 1.03 3.66 20.09
N VAL A 95 1.69 4.26 19.09
CA VAL A 95 1.12 4.34 17.75
C VAL A 95 1.41 3.01 17.06
N GLN A 96 0.39 2.40 16.48
CA GLN A 96 0.49 1.12 15.81
C GLN A 96 -0.14 1.19 14.42
N ASP A 97 0.52 0.58 13.47
CA ASP A 97 -0.02 0.23 12.17
C ASP A 97 -0.83 -1.07 12.25
N LEU A 98 -1.31 -1.57 11.11
CA LEU A 98 -2.12 -2.79 11.09
C LEU A 98 -1.35 -4.00 11.62
N GLU A 99 -0.14 -4.24 11.11
CA GLU A 99 0.63 -5.44 11.46
C GLU A 99 1.01 -5.46 12.94
N SER A 100 1.52 -4.35 13.48
CA SER A 100 1.87 -4.25 14.90
C SER A 100 0.63 -4.35 15.81
N ARG A 101 -0.55 -3.88 15.35
CA ARG A 101 -1.80 -4.04 16.09
C ARG A 101 -2.28 -5.48 16.09
N LEU A 102 -2.18 -6.18 14.97
CA LEU A 102 -2.50 -7.61 14.87
C LEU A 102 -1.63 -8.45 15.79
N LEU A 103 -0.31 -8.22 15.80
CA LEU A 103 0.60 -8.89 16.72
C LEU A 103 0.17 -8.68 18.20
N THR A 104 -0.19 -7.45 18.56
CA THR A 104 -0.73 -7.16 19.90
C THR A 104 -2.01 -7.95 20.19
N CYS A 105 -2.91 -8.07 19.22
CA CYS A 105 -4.13 -8.87 19.40
C CYS A 105 -3.83 -10.37 19.52
N MET A 106 -2.90 -10.90 18.74
CA MET A 106 -2.46 -12.30 18.84
C MET A 106 -1.88 -12.59 20.24
N GLU A 107 -1.04 -11.70 20.76
CA GLU A 107 -0.50 -11.84 22.13
C GLU A 107 -1.62 -11.77 23.19
N LYS A 108 -2.46 -10.75 23.15
CA LYS A 108 -3.45 -10.49 24.20
C LYS A 108 -4.63 -11.46 24.17
N LEU A 109 -5.19 -11.73 23.00
CA LEU A 109 -6.39 -12.54 22.84
C LEU A 109 -6.05 -14.03 22.76
N GLN A 110 -5.04 -14.40 21.97
CA GLN A 110 -4.70 -15.79 21.70
C GLN A 110 -3.58 -16.32 22.60
N GLY A 111 -2.77 -15.43 23.22
CA GLY A 111 -1.61 -15.81 24.03
C GLY A 111 -0.44 -16.31 23.21
N VAL A 112 -0.36 -15.95 21.93
CA VAL A 112 0.73 -16.32 21.01
C VAL A 112 1.98 -15.54 21.36
N ASP A 113 3.14 -16.23 21.42
CA ASP A 113 4.43 -15.52 21.42
C ASP A 113 4.70 -15.00 20.01
N THR A 114 4.71 -13.67 19.86
CA THR A 114 4.94 -13.02 18.55
C THR A 114 6.41 -12.73 18.25
N ALA A 115 7.33 -12.96 19.18
CA ALA A 115 8.75 -12.70 18.99
C ALA A 115 9.35 -13.47 17.80
N PRO A 116 9.02 -14.75 17.53
CA PRO A 116 9.45 -15.45 16.33
C PRO A 116 8.94 -14.78 15.04
N ILE A 117 7.68 -14.33 15.01
CA ILE A 117 7.09 -13.65 13.86
C ILE A 117 7.82 -12.34 13.55
N VAL A 118 8.12 -11.55 14.61
CA VAL A 118 8.85 -10.27 14.46
C VAL A 118 10.27 -10.49 13.96
N LYS A 119 10.96 -11.52 14.46
CA LYS A 119 12.34 -11.84 14.07
C LYS A 119 12.45 -12.52 12.70
N ALA A 120 11.38 -13.13 12.22
CA ALA A 120 11.37 -13.85 10.95
C ALA A 120 11.71 -12.91 9.79
N GLY A 121 12.45 -13.43 8.83
CA GLY A 121 12.78 -12.71 7.59
C GLY A 121 11.54 -12.47 6.71
N PHE A 122 11.71 -11.70 5.67
CA PHE A 122 10.69 -11.60 4.64
C PHE A 122 10.50 -12.96 3.95
N ARG A 123 9.26 -13.28 3.57
CA ARG A 123 8.88 -14.52 2.85
C ARG A 123 8.99 -15.80 3.67
N THR A 124 8.98 -15.73 4.96
CA THR A 124 8.98 -16.92 5.78
C THR A 124 7.57 -17.35 6.14
N PRO A 125 7.33 -18.66 6.36
CA PRO A 125 6.02 -19.18 6.74
C PRO A 125 5.47 -18.54 8.01
N GLU A 126 6.33 -18.15 8.95
CA GLU A 126 5.98 -17.53 10.23
C GLU A 126 5.21 -16.20 10.05
N LYS A 127 5.45 -15.50 8.94
CA LYS A 127 4.73 -14.26 8.59
C LYS A 127 3.48 -14.50 7.76
N GLY A 128 3.24 -15.71 7.28
CA GLY A 128 2.17 -16.00 6.34
C GLY A 128 0.78 -15.65 6.87
N GLU A 129 0.48 -16.04 8.12
CA GLU A 129 -0.81 -15.72 8.76
C GLU A 129 -0.99 -14.21 8.98
N LEU A 130 0.06 -13.51 9.41
CA LEU A 130 0.02 -12.05 9.61
C LEU A 130 -0.25 -11.32 8.30
N VAL A 131 0.39 -11.74 7.21
CA VAL A 131 0.21 -11.14 5.88
C VAL A 131 -1.17 -11.43 5.33
N ALA A 132 -1.71 -12.64 5.49
CA ALA A 132 -3.07 -12.99 5.09
C ALA A 132 -4.12 -12.17 5.86
N LEU A 133 -3.98 -12.06 7.19
CA LEU A 133 -4.83 -11.19 8.02
C LEU A 133 -4.77 -9.73 7.56
N SER A 134 -3.58 -9.25 7.25
CA SER A 134 -3.40 -7.87 6.78
C SER A 134 -4.05 -7.66 5.42
N ALA A 135 -3.98 -8.64 4.51
CA ALA A 135 -4.66 -8.60 3.22
C ALA A 135 -6.19 -8.53 3.39
N TYR A 136 -6.75 -9.39 4.25
CA TYR A 136 -8.18 -9.37 4.56
C TYR A 136 -8.63 -8.02 5.10
N ILE A 137 -7.96 -7.48 6.13
CA ILE A 137 -8.38 -6.24 6.77
C ILE A 137 -8.18 -5.03 5.84
N SER A 138 -7.13 -5.03 5.02
CA SER A 138 -6.93 -3.97 4.03
C SER A 138 -8.01 -4.01 2.94
N ASN A 139 -8.42 -5.20 2.49
CA ASN A 139 -9.50 -5.39 1.53
C ASN A 139 -10.84 -4.85 2.05
N GLU A 140 -11.12 -5.01 3.35
CA GLU A 140 -12.32 -4.44 3.99
C GLU A 140 -12.34 -2.89 4.03
N SER A 141 -11.24 -2.26 3.63
CA SER A 141 -11.13 -0.81 3.45
C SER A 141 -10.99 -0.40 1.98
N LYS A 142 -11.16 -1.33 1.03
CA LYS A 142 -11.03 -1.08 -0.42
C LYS A 142 -11.94 0.08 -0.86
N GLY A 143 -11.36 1.01 -1.62
CA GLY A 143 -12.09 2.20 -2.11
C GLY A 143 -12.26 3.32 -1.08
N MET A 144 -11.86 3.15 0.17
CA MET A 144 -11.92 4.18 1.18
C MET A 144 -10.69 5.09 1.13
N LYS A 145 -10.88 6.38 1.37
CA LYS A 145 -9.76 7.32 1.48
C LYS A 145 -8.99 7.06 2.77
N VAL A 146 -7.67 6.97 2.68
CA VAL A 146 -6.80 6.91 3.85
C VAL A 146 -6.93 8.19 4.66
N LYS A 147 -7.18 8.03 5.95
CA LYS A 147 -7.34 9.13 6.91
C LYS A 147 -6.59 8.78 8.20
N ALA A 148 -5.27 8.88 8.16
CA ALA A 148 -4.45 8.70 9.35
C ALA A 148 -4.78 9.76 10.42
N HIS A 149 -4.76 9.34 11.67
CA HIS A 149 -5.04 10.22 12.80
C HIS A 149 -3.81 11.06 13.17
N MET A 150 -4.05 12.34 13.51
CA MET A 150 -3.03 13.31 13.93
C MET A 150 -3.45 14.05 15.22
N ASN A 151 -4.40 13.47 15.97
CA ASN A 151 -4.99 14.13 17.15
C ASN A 151 -4.15 13.95 18.41
N HIS A 152 -3.45 12.82 18.53
CA HIS A 152 -2.62 12.51 19.68
C HIS A 152 -1.17 12.99 19.48
N PRO A 153 -0.48 13.52 20.54
CA PRO A 153 0.92 13.96 20.41
C PRO A 153 1.88 12.91 19.84
N LYS A 154 1.71 11.63 20.22
CA LYS A 154 2.51 10.52 19.69
C LYS A 154 2.28 10.26 18.21
N GLU A 155 1.09 10.51 17.68
CA GLU A 155 0.81 10.41 16.24
C GLU A 155 1.58 11.50 15.48
N LYS A 156 1.61 12.72 16.00
CA LYS A 156 2.41 13.82 15.42
C LYS A 156 3.91 13.50 15.47
N GLN A 157 4.41 12.98 16.60
CA GLN A 157 5.81 12.57 16.73
C GLN A 157 6.18 11.48 15.73
N MET A 158 5.30 10.50 15.53
CA MET A 158 5.52 9.42 14.55
C MET A 158 5.48 9.93 13.11
N TYR A 159 4.58 10.87 12.80
CA TYR A 159 4.54 11.55 11.51
C TYR A 159 5.82 12.32 11.23
N ASP A 160 6.31 13.11 12.21
CA ASP A 160 7.53 13.88 12.07
C ASP A 160 8.77 12.98 11.92
N LEU A 161 8.79 11.83 12.60
CA LEU A 161 9.82 10.82 12.41
C LEU A 161 9.77 10.26 10.98
N GLY A 162 8.59 9.86 10.51
CA GLY A 162 8.38 9.35 9.15
C GLY A 162 8.80 10.37 8.08
N ARG A 163 8.44 11.65 8.28
CA ARG A 163 8.87 12.73 7.40
C ARG A 163 10.40 12.87 7.35
N ARG A 164 11.08 12.79 8.47
CA ARG A 164 12.56 12.83 8.51
C ARG A 164 13.17 11.63 7.79
N LEU A 165 12.62 10.43 8.01
CA LEU A 165 13.08 9.21 7.33
C LEU A 165 12.85 9.26 5.82
N PHE A 166 11.76 9.88 5.37
CA PHE A 166 11.45 10.03 3.94
C PHE A 166 12.53 10.81 3.18
N TYR A 167 13.12 11.82 3.82
CA TYR A 167 14.20 12.66 3.26
C TYR A 167 15.61 12.23 3.69
N PHE A 168 15.71 11.23 4.56
CA PHE A 168 17.01 10.77 5.05
C PHE A 168 17.72 9.96 3.98
N GLU A 169 18.90 10.44 3.58
CA GLU A 169 19.79 9.74 2.67
C GLU A 169 20.63 8.73 3.46
N GLY A 170 20.61 7.46 3.03
CA GLY A 170 21.32 6.40 3.74
C GLY A 170 21.48 5.14 2.91
N GLY A 171 22.17 4.16 3.50
CA GLY A 171 22.53 2.91 2.83
C GLY A 171 23.76 3.05 1.94
N GLN A 172 24.07 2.00 1.17
CA GLN A 172 25.28 1.95 0.33
C GLN A 172 25.29 2.97 -0.81
N TYR A 173 24.14 3.50 -1.18
CA TYR A 173 23.96 4.38 -2.33
C TYR A 173 23.42 5.76 -1.94
N ASP A 174 23.37 6.08 -0.65
CA ASP A 174 22.82 7.34 -0.13
C ASP A 174 21.42 7.70 -0.69
N PHE A 175 20.55 6.68 -0.78
CA PHE A 175 19.20 6.88 -1.29
C PHE A 175 18.22 7.27 -0.18
N ALA A 176 17.45 8.33 -0.46
CA ALA A 176 16.24 8.66 0.29
C ALA A 176 14.99 8.21 -0.47
N CYS A 177 13.89 7.95 0.23
CA CYS A 177 12.58 7.72 -0.41
C CYS A 177 12.20 8.91 -1.31
N ALA A 178 12.55 10.12 -0.88
CA ALA A 178 12.33 11.36 -1.63
C ALA A 178 13.07 11.43 -2.97
N ALA A 179 14.17 10.69 -3.16
CA ALA A 179 14.88 10.64 -4.44
C ALA A 179 13.98 10.18 -5.59
N CYS A 180 13.06 9.25 -5.29
CA CYS A 180 12.08 8.74 -6.24
C CYS A 180 10.69 9.37 -6.06
N HIS A 181 10.24 9.55 -4.82
CA HIS A 181 8.88 9.95 -4.50
C HIS A 181 8.71 11.42 -4.10
N GLY A 182 9.80 12.19 -4.07
CA GLY A 182 9.81 13.61 -3.69
C GLY A 182 9.71 14.60 -4.85
N GLN A 183 9.60 14.13 -6.08
CA GLN A 183 9.50 14.95 -7.30
C GLN A 183 8.35 14.47 -8.18
N GLU A 184 7.56 15.40 -8.70
CA GLU A 184 6.48 15.09 -9.62
C GLU A 184 7.03 14.60 -10.98
N GLY A 185 6.31 13.68 -11.63
CA GLY A 185 6.68 13.15 -12.95
C GLY A 185 7.86 12.17 -12.95
N LYS A 186 8.35 11.74 -11.80
CA LYS A 186 9.35 10.66 -11.75
C LYS A 186 8.74 9.34 -12.18
N ARG A 187 9.52 8.59 -12.94
CA ARG A 187 9.12 7.29 -13.48
C ARG A 187 10.18 6.24 -13.18
N ILE A 188 9.71 5.02 -12.98
CA ILE A 188 10.57 3.83 -12.98
C ILE A 188 10.04 2.86 -14.02
N ARG A 189 10.88 2.51 -15.02
CA ARG A 189 10.48 1.74 -16.19
C ARG A 189 9.29 2.43 -16.90
N LEU A 190 8.14 1.75 -17.00
CA LEU A 190 6.93 2.25 -17.65
C LEU A 190 5.88 2.81 -16.65
N GLN A 191 6.22 2.91 -15.37
CA GLN A 191 5.29 3.32 -14.33
C GLN A 191 5.66 4.70 -13.77
N ASP A 192 4.67 5.56 -13.63
CA ASP A 192 4.81 6.81 -12.90
C ASP A 192 4.87 6.52 -11.41
N LEU A 193 5.80 7.17 -10.73
CA LEU A 193 5.93 7.07 -9.27
C LEU A 193 5.00 8.08 -8.59
N PRO A 194 4.30 7.67 -7.52
CA PRO A 194 3.45 8.61 -6.79
C PRO A 194 4.30 9.72 -6.16
N TYR A 195 3.83 10.96 -6.34
CA TYR A 195 4.41 12.12 -5.69
C TYR A 195 3.84 12.28 -4.28
N ILE A 196 4.53 11.74 -3.27
CA ILE A 196 4.03 11.64 -1.89
C ILE A 196 3.90 13.00 -1.17
N PRO A 197 4.73 14.03 -1.41
CA PRO A 197 4.59 15.33 -0.73
C PRO A 197 3.26 16.04 -0.96
N SER A 198 2.47 15.67 -1.97
CA SER A 198 1.15 16.23 -2.20
C SER A 198 0.05 15.16 -2.07
N ALA A 199 -1.10 15.54 -1.51
CA ALA A 199 -2.23 14.64 -1.38
C ALA A 199 -2.75 14.16 -2.76
N GLU A 200 -2.73 15.03 -3.77
CA GLU A 200 -3.13 14.70 -5.13
C GLU A 200 -2.16 13.71 -5.78
N GLY A 201 -0.85 13.97 -5.69
CA GLY A 201 0.18 13.11 -6.25
C GLY A 201 0.23 11.74 -5.59
N ALA A 202 0.02 11.69 -4.27
CA ALA A 202 -0.08 10.43 -3.54
C ALA A 202 -1.33 9.63 -3.98
N ALA A 203 -2.48 10.29 -4.16
CA ALA A 203 -3.72 9.65 -4.56
C ALA A 203 -3.70 9.09 -6.00
N LYS A 204 -2.92 9.67 -6.91
CA LYS A 204 -2.76 9.16 -8.28
C LYS A 204 -2.08 7.78 -8.33
N GLY A 205 -1.13 7.53 -7.44
CA GLY A 205 -0.36 6.29 -7.45
C GLY A 205 -0.76 5.30 -6.37
N TRP A 206 -1.18 5.79 -5.21
CA TRP A 206 -1.51 4.96 -4.06
C TRP A 206 -2.86 5.34 -3.46
N THR A 207 -3.79 4.42 -3.53
CA THR A 207 -5.07 4.54 -2.82
C THR A 207 -4.93 4.11 -1.37
N THR A 208 -4.03 3.16 -1.10
CA THR A 208 -3.72 2.66 0.25
C THR A 208 -2.23 2.30 0.35
N TRP A 209 -1.62 2.57 1.49
CA TRP A 209 -0.26 2.17 1.83
C TRP A 209 -0.19 1.71 3.31
N PRO A 210 0.52 0.65 3.67
CA PRO A 210 1.32 -0.23 2.80
C PRO A 210 0.47 -1.01 1.81
N ALA A 211 1.04 -1.29 0.64
CA ALA A 211 0.38 -2.09 -0.39
C ALA A 211 0.72 -3.56 -0.19
N TYR A 212 -0.26 -4.42 -0.44
CA TYR A 212 -0.06 -5.87 -0.44
C TYR A 212 -0.12 -6.37 -1.88
N ARG A 213 0.88 -7.12 -2.30
CA ARG A 213 0.91 -7.70 -3.63
C ARG A 213 1.36 -9.15 -3.61
N VAL A 214 0.83 -9.95 -4.53
CA VAL A 214 1.32 -11.31 -4.78
C VAL A 214 2.53 -11.26 -5.72
N SER A 215 3.62 -11.88 -5.32
CA SER A 215 4.80 -12.08 -6.16
C SER A 215 5.41 -13.44 -5.84
N SER A 216 5.76 -14.22 -6.88
CA SER A 216 6.32 -15.57 -6.73
C SER A 216 5.43 -16.51 -5.89
N GLY A 217 4.11 -16.42 -6.03
CA GLY A 217 3.14 -17.23 -5.29
C GLY A 217 2.98 -16.87 -3.81
N GLN A 218 3.58 -15.77 -3.36
CA GLN A 218 3.46 -15.28 -1.99
C GLN A 218 2.98 -13.83 -1.97
N MET A 219 2.24 -13.47 -0.92
CA MET A 219 1.83 -12.09 -0.69
C MET A 219 2.90 -11.35 0.11
N TRP A 220 3.08 -10.07 -0.22
CA TRP A 220 4.08 -9.20 0.37
C TRP A 220 3.44 -7.90 0.80
N SER A 221 3.83 -7.41 1.97
CA SER A 221 3.68 -5.98 2.26
C SER A 221 4.87 -5.22 1.66
N MET A 222 4.58 -4.07 1.09
CA MET A 222 5.57 -3.17 0.48
C MET A 222 5.58 -1.85 1.23
#